data_bb4c590f20835d56aeada903b0adc13f
#
_entry.id   bb4c590f20835d56aeada903b0adc13f
#
_cell.length_a   1.000
_cell.length_b   1.000
_cell.length_c   1.000
_cell.angle_alpha   90.00
_cell.angle_beta   90.00
_cell.angle_gamma   90.00
#
_symmetry.space_group_name_H-M   'P 1'
#
loop_
_entity.id
_entity.type
_entity.pdbx_description
1 polymer ?
#
loop_
_entity_poly.entity_id
_entity_poly.type
_entity_poly.pdbx_seq_one_letter_code
_entity_poly.pdbx_strand_id
1 'polypeptide(L)'
;MTAQSGENVPDARYSVHSLELGLRILESFDRDAIDEMSLSEMARSIGVSRSSAFRLVHTLQRLGYLEREDETKNYRLGARVMSLGYSFLASKDIAELARPDLQRLRAATHCSTHLGILDGAEVIYIARFAAHKPVSAMIAVGARVPAHATTMGRIMLAFKPPAYVREHFAGRPLTKFSEHTPLTLDALIATLDEDRRRGYVISHSNFEAGIASIAAPLFDAKGEVVGAINVSTPENAIDAERFDGDVCDELRAAAQRISERSGYREAAFAS
;
A
#
# COMPACT_ATOMS: atom_id res chain seq x y z
N MET A 1 -10.79 -35.06 20.80
CA MET A 1 -10.48 -35.04 19.35
C MET A 1 -10.11 -33.60 19.02
N THR A 2 -8.84 -33.32 19.03
CA THR A 2 -8.23 -32.00 18.79
C THR A 2 -8.01 -31.85 17.29
N ALA A 3 -8.78 -30.96 16.64
CA ALA A 3 -8.55 -30.57 15.26
C ALA A 3 -7.33 -29.62 15.22
N GLN A 4 -6.24 -30.11 14.67
CA GLN A 4 -5.07 -29.29 14.31
C GLN A 4 -5.48 -28.39 13.13
N SER A 5 -5.57 -27.07 13.37
CA SER A 5 -5.62 -26.05 12.33
C SER A 5 -4.23 -25.99 11.69
N GLY A 6 -4.11 -26.60 10.49
CA GLY A 6 -2.88 -26.55 9.70
C GLY A 6 -2.58 -25.12 9.27
N GLU A 7 -1.48 -24.57 9.75
CA GLU A 7 -0.82 -23.41 9.17
C GLU A 7 -0.51 -23.72 7.70
N ASN A 8 -1.09 -22.94 6.80
CA ASN A 8 -0.79 -23.02 5.37
C ASN A 8 0.54 -22.26 5.10
N VAL A 9 1.63 -22.76 5.69
CA VAL A 9 2.99 -22.37 5.27
C VAL A 9 3.17 -22.96 3.88
N PRO A 10 3.44 -22.17 2.83
CA PRO A 10 3.68 -22.70 1.50
C PRO A 10 4.77 -23.77 1.60
N ASP A 11 4.43 -25.00 1.21
CA ASP A 11 5.34 -26.13 1.33
C ASP A 11 6.59 -25.86 0.47
N ALA A 12 7.74 -25.63 1.11
CA ALA A 12 9.01 -25.32 0.47
C ALA A 12 9.40 -26.36 -0.60
N ARG A 13 8.81 -27.56 -0.57
CA ARG A 13 9.00 -28.62 -1.58
C ARG A 13 8.46 -28.25 -2.97
N TYR A 14 7.53 -27.30 -3.05
CA TYR A 14 6.95 -26.84 -4.32
C TYR A 14 7.55 -25.51 -4.79
N SER A 15 8.49 -24.93 -4.03
CA SER A 15 9.18 -23.70 -4.41
C SER A 15 10.16 -23.93 -5.54
N VAL A 16 10.10 -23.10 -6.58
CA VAL A 16 11.07 -23.09 -7.68
C VAL A 16 12.07 -21.97 -7.42
N HIS A 17 13.19 -22.32 -6.82
CA HIS A 17 14.21 -21.36 -6.37
C HIS A 17 14.70 -20.42 -7.47
N SER A 18 14.85 -20.87 -8.73
CA SER A 18 15.24 -20.01 -9.84
C SER A 18 14.18 -18.96 -10.20
N LEU A 19 12.90 -19.28 -10.03
CA LEU A 19 11.80 -18.33 -10.24
C LEU A 19 11.81 -17.26 -9.14
N GLU A 20 11.97 -17.68 -7.88
CA GLU A 20 12.09 -16.77 -6.74
C GLU A 20 13.25 -15.78 -6.96
N LEU A 21 14.43 -16.27 -7.29
CA LEU A 21 15.59 -15.42 -7.56
C LEU A 21 15.36 -14.46 -8.73
N GLY A 22 14.66 -14.90 -9.77
CA GLY A 22 14.31 -14.05 -10.92
C GLY A 22 13.39 -12.89 -10.52
N LEU A 23 12.37 -13.14 -9.72
CA LEU A 23 11.48 -12.11 -9.19
C LEU A 23 12.23 -11.14 -8.26
N ARG A 24 13.08 -11.64 -7.36
CA ARG A 24 13.92 -10.81 -6.48
C ARG A 24 14.88 -9.89 -7.25
N ILE A 25 15.34 -10.27 -8.43
CA ILE A 25 16.11 -9.37 -9.31
C ILE A 25 15.22 -8.19 -9.75
N LEU A 26 13.98 -8.42 -10.17
CA LEU A 26 13.08 -7.33 -10.58
C LEU A 26 12.74 -6.42 -9.40
N GLU A 27 12.50 -6.98 -8.22
CA GLU A 27 12.22 -6.24 -6.99
C GLU A 27 13.41 -5.42 -6.46
N SER A 28 14.64 -5.78 -6.87
CA SER A 28 15.83 -5.03 -6.43
C SER A 28 15.95 -3.62 -7.03
N PHE A 29 15.23 -3.32 -8.11
CA PHE A 29 15.16 -1.99 -8.72
C PHE A 29 14.23 -1.02 -7.97
N ASP A 30 13.35 -1.50 -7.11
CA ASP A 30 12.44 -0.67 -6.30
C ASP A 30 13.14 -0.04 -5.06
N ARG A 31 14.32 -0.55 -4.70
CA ARG A 31 15.08 -0.06 -3.55
C ARG A 31 15.93 1.13 -3.97
N ASP A 32 15.70 2.29 -3.33
CA ASP A 32 16.52 3.50 -3.44
C ASP A 32 16.45 4.22 -4.80
N ALA A 33 15.36 4.10 -5.57
CA ALA A 33 15.18 4.71 -6.91
C ALA A 33 16.36 4.41 -7.85
N ILE A 34 16.81 3.16 -7.87
CA ILE A 34 17.89 2.69 -8.74
C ILE A 34 17.34 2.47 -10.14
N ASP A 35 17.71 3.34 -11.08
CA ASP A 35 17.29 3.23 -12.48
C ASP A 35 18.04 2.15 -13.25
N GLU A 36 19.31 1.89 -12.90
CA GLU A 36 20.18 0.93 -13.57
C GLU A 36 21.03 0.12 -12.58
N MET A 37 21.23 -1.15 -12.88
CA MET A 37 22.11 -2.07 -12.14
C MET A 37 23.04 -2.83 -13.04
N SER A 38 24.28 -3.03 -12.61
CA SER A 38 25.21 -3.96 -13.23
C SER A 38 24.86 -5.42 -12.87
N LEU A 39 25.30 -6.37 -13.68
CA LEU A 39 25.17 -7.80 -13.38
C LEU A 39 25.77 -8.17 -12.01
N SER A 40 26.84 -7.51 -11.61
CA SER A 40 27.51 -7.78 -10.32
C SER A 40 26.72 -7.30 -9.13
N GLU A 41 26.03 -6.18 -9.23
CA GLU A 41 25.12 -5.65 -8.20
C GLU A 41 23.90 -6.54 -8.06
N MET A 42 23.27 -6.95 -9.16
CA MET A 42 22.16 -7.90 -9.14
C MET A 42 22.56 -9.25 -8.52
N ALA A 43 23.75 -9.79 -8.84
CA ALA A 43 24.26 -11.03 -8.23
C ALA A 43 24.42 -10.88 -6.71
N ARG A 44 24.90 -9.73 -6.26
CA ARG A 44 25.08 -9.41 -4.83
C ARG A 44 23.74 -9.23 -4.12
N SER A 45 22.76 -8.55 -4.74
CA SER A 45 21.44 -8.28 -4.12
C SER A 45 20.66 -9.57 -3.82
N ILE A 46 20.82 -10.60 -4.67
CA ILE A 46 20.14 -11.89 -4.48
C ILE A 46 21.03 -12.98 -3.87
N GLY A 47 22.32 -12.69 -3.58
CA GLY A 47 23.22 -13.61 -2.89
C GLY A 47 23.70 -14.80 -3.73
N VAL A 48 23.88 -14.66 -5.06
CA VAL A 48 24.34 -15.75 -5.94
C VAL A 48 25.63 -15.40 -6.70
N SER A 49 26.25 -16.41 -7.32
CA SER A 49 27.39 -16.19 -8.20
C SER A 49 27.01 -15.36 -9.43
N ARG A 50 27.97 -14.62 -9.99
CA ARG A 50 27.78 -13.84 -11.23
C ARG A 50 27.28 -14.69 -12.40
N SER A 51 27.76 -15.95 -12.50
CA SER A 51 27.32 -16.88 -13.55
C SER A 51 25.88 -17.31 -13.38
N SER A 52 25.41 -17.53 -12.14
CA SER A 52 24.01 -17.84 -11.84
C SER A 52 23.11 -16.65 -12.13
N ALA A 53 23.51 -15.46 -11.67
CA ALA A 53 22.79 -14.22 -11.98
C ALA A 53 22.69 -13.96 -13.49
N PHE A 54 23.77 -14.22 -14.26
CA PHE A 54 23.75 -14.04 -15.72
C PHE A 54 22.65 -14.85 -16.39
N ARG A 55 22.44 -16.12 -16.00
CA ARG A 55 21.38 -16.97 -16.56
C ARG A 55 19.98 -16.44 -16.29
N LEU A 56 19.75 -15.92 -15.08
CA LEU A 56 18.47 -15.32 -14.68
C LEU A 56 18.22 -14.02 -15.44
N VAL A 57 19.20 -13.12 -15.45
CA VAL A 57 19.16 -11.83 -16.14
C VAL A 57 18.96 -12.01 -17.65
N HIS A 58 19.69 -12.94 -18.27
CA HIS A 58 19.51 -13.27 -19.68
C HIS A 58 18.08 -13.76 -19.98
N THR A 59 17.50 -14.56 -19.09
CA THR A 59 16.11 -15.02 -19.24
C THR A 59 15.13 -13.86 -19.12
N LEU A 60 15.29 -13.00 -18.12
CA LEU A 60 14.43 -11.82 -17.91
C LEU A 60 14.56 -10.82 -19.07
N GLN A 61 15.78 -10.62 -19.59
CA GLN A 61 16.03 -9.78 -20.77
C GLN A 61 15.35 -10.37 -22.02
N ARG A 62 15.52 -11.65 -22.29
CA ARG A 62 14.86 -12.34 -23.44
C ARG A 62 13.33 -12.27 -23.36
N LEU A 63 12.78 -12.26 -22.15
CA LEU A 63 11.35 -12.11 -21.90
C LEU A 63 10.88 -10.65 -21.89
N GLY A 64 11.78 -9.66 -22.00
CA GLY A 64 11.46 -8.23 -22.02
C GLY A 64 11.18 -7.60 -20.65
N TYR A 65 11.49 -8.30 -19.55
CA TYR A 65 11.39 -7.74 -18.20
C TYR A 65 12.61 -6.90 -17.80
N LEU A 66 13.76 -7.15 -18.45
CA LEU A 66 14.97 -6.33 -18.35
C LEU A 66 15.39 -5.88 -19.73
N GLU A 67 15.95 -4.68 -19.82
CA GLU A 67 16.65 -4.14 -20.98
C GLU A 67 18.11 -3.89 -20.61
N ARG A 68 19.03 -4.11 -21.55
CA ARG A 68 20.44 -3.83 -21.35
C ARG A 68 20.81 -2.57 -22.09
N GLU A 69 21.43 -1.63 -21.40
CA GLU A 69 21.98 -0.41 -21.98
C GLU A 69 23.29 -0.74 -22.74
N ASP A 70 23.41 -0.26 -23.97
CA ASP A 70 24.56 -0.62 -24.82
C ASP A 70 25.86 0.08 -24.41
N GLU A 71 25.79 1.29 -23.85
CA GLU A 71 26.96 2.08 -23.43
C GLU A 71 27.50 1.59 -22.10
N THR A 72 26.66 1.54 -21.07
CA THR A 72 27.06 1.21 -19.69
C THR A 72 27.16 -0.29 -19.45
N LYS A 73 26.53 -1.11 -20.30
CA LYS A 73 26.32 -2.56 -20.12
C LYS A 73 25.48 -2.90 -18.86
N ASN A 74 24.88 -1.91 -18.23
CA ASN A 74 23.93 -2.06 -17.11
C ASN A 74 22.57 -2.52 -17.62
N TYR A 75 21.72 -2.88 -16.69
CA TYR A 75 20.35 -3.33 -16.94
C TYR A 75 19.36 -2.40 -16.25
N ARG A 76 18.21 -2.19 -16.89
CA ARG A 76 17.06 -1.46 -16.34
C ARG A 76 15.80 -2.30 -16.49
N LEU A 77 14.73 -1.90 -15.82
CA LEU A 77 13.43 -2.55 -15.99
C LEU A 77 12.91 -2.35 -17.41
N GLY A 78 12.51 -3.44 -18.07
CA GLY A 78 11.89 -3.43 -19.39
C GLY A 78 10.39 -3.12 -19.32
N ALA A 79 9.83 -2.63 -20.43
CA ALA A 79 8.43 -2.20 -20.54
C ALA A 79 7.41 -3.30 -20.15
N ARG A 80 7.80 -4.57 -20.21
CA ARG A 80 6.91 -5.70 -19.85
C ARG A 80 6.53 -5.73 -18.37
N VAL A 81 7.35 -5.15 -17.49
CA VAL A 81 7.01 -4.98 -16.05
C VAL A 81 5.76 -4.12 -15.90
N MET A 82 5.65 -3.04 -16.69
CA MET A 82 4.47 -2.19 -16.72
C MET A 82 3.19 -2.96 -17.08
N SER A 83 3.27 -3.92 -18.02
CA SER A 83 2.10 -4.72 -18.43
C SER A 83 1.55 -5.57 -17.30
N LEU A 84 2.44 -6.13 -16.43
CA LEU A 84 2.01 -6.87 -15.24
C LEU A 84 1.32 -5.96 -14.25
N GLY A 85 1.92 -4.82 -13.94
CA GLY A 85 1.33 -3.82 -13.03
C GLY A 85 0.00 -3.29 -13.55
N TYR A 86 -0.09 -2.99 -14.86
CA TYR A 86 -1.34 -2.55 -15.48
C TYR A 86 -2.44 -3.61 -15.38
N SER A 87 -2.14 -4.88 -15.66
CA SER A 87 -3.12 -5.97 -15.54
C SER A 87 -3.66 -6.10 -14.12
N PHE A 88 -2.80 -5.92 -13.11
CA PHE A 88 -3.22 -5.88 -11.72
C PHE A 88 -4.13 -4.68 -11.44
N LEU A 89 -3.74 -3.47 -11.84
CA LEU A 89 -4.54 -2.25 -11.64
C LEU A 89 -5.87 -2.33 -12.38
N ALA A 90 -5.89 -2.82 -13.63
CA ALA A 90 -7.09 -3.00 -14.43
C ALA A 90 -8.09 -4.01 -13.82
N SER A 91 -7.59 -4.95 -13.01
CA SER A 91 -8.45 -5.87 -12.24
C SER A 91 -9.09 -5.24 -11.00
N LYS A 92 -8.74 -3.98 -10.68
CA LYS A 92 -9.23 -3.22 -9.53
C LYS A 92 -10.18 -2.12 -9.98
N ASP A 93 -11.43 -2.47 -10.24
CA ASP A 93 -12.50 -1.52 -10.64
C ASP A 93 -12.57 -0.31 -9.70
N ILE A 94 -12.21 -0.48 -8.43
CA ILE A 94 -12.21 0.55 -7.41
C ILE A 94 -11.29 1.75 -7.76
N ALA A 95 -10.17 1.52 -8.50
CA ALA A 95 -9.25 2.58 -8.87
C ALA A 95 -9.88 3.54 -9.88
N GLU A 96 -10.56 3.00 -10.91
CA GLU A 96 -11.27 3.81 -11.90
C GLU A 96 -12.51 4.47 -11.30
N LEU A 97 -13.22 3.73 -10.44
CA LEU A 97 -14.40 4.23 -9.78
C LEU A 97 -14.10 5.39 -8.81
N ALA A 98 -12.98 5.35 -8.09
CA ALA A 98 -12.58 6.37 -7.14
C ALA A 98 -11.96 7.62 -7.80
N ARG A 99 -11.41 7.50 -9.00
CA ARG A 99 -10.67 8.57 -9.69
C ARG A 99 -11.37 9.94 -9.69
N PRO A 100 -12.66 10.07 -10.08
CA PRO A 100 -13.32 11.38 -10.13
C PRO A 100 -13.45 12.03 -8.74
N ASP A 101 -13.70 11.23 -7.69
CA ASP A 101 -13.83 11.76 -6.33
C ASP A 101 -12.49 12.16 -5.74
N LEU A 102 -11.43 11.39 -5.98
CA LEU A 102 -10.07 11.75 -5.56
C LEU A 102 -9.60 13.05 -6.21
N GLN A 103 -9.91 13.27 -7.50
CA GLN A 103 -9.58 14.52 -8.18
C GLN A 103 -10.38 15.71 -7.62
N ARG A 104 -11.68 15.53 -7.34
CA ARG A 104 -12.52 16.55 -6.68
C ARG A 104 -12.03 16.87 -5.28
N LEU A 105 -11.74 15.85 -4.49
CA LEU A 105 -11.21 15.98 -3.15
C LEU A 105 -9.88 16.74 -3.13
N ARG A 106 -8.95 16.42 -4.04
CA ARG A 106 -7.71 17.17 -4.22
C ARG A 106 -7.97 18.64 -4.57
N ALA A 107 -8.92 18.91 -5.46
CA ALA A 107 -9.24 20.28 -5.87
C ALA A 107 -9.86 21.10 -4.73
N ALA A 108 -10.74 20.50 -3.92
CA ALA A 108 -11.40 21.14 -2.79
C ALA A 108 -10.46 21.40 -1.61
N THR A 109 -9.62 20.42 -1.29
CA THR A 109 -8.74 20.48 -0.12
C THR A 109 -7.36 21.08 -0.39
N HIS A 110 -6.93 21.12 -1.65
CA HIS A 110 -5.56 21.44 -2.10
C HIS A 110 -4.48 20.51 -1.56
N CYS A 111 -4.86 19.36 -1.00
CA CYS A 111 -3.98 18.33 -0.47
C CYS A 111 -3.75 17.19 -1.48
N SER A 112 -2.72 16.39 -1.27
CA SER A 112 -2.54 15.15 -2.04
C SER A 112 -3.58 14.12 -1.63
N THR A 113 -4.14 13.39 -2.60
CA THR A 113 -5.11 12.32 -2.36
C THR A 113 -4.60 11.00 -2.93
N HIS A 114 -4.88 9.92 -2.22
CA HIS A 114 -4.41 8.59 -2.61
C HIS A 114 -5.51 7.56 -2.40
N LEU A 115 -5.36 6.44 -3.10
CA LEU A 115 -6.12 5.22 -2.89
C LEU A 115 -5.14 4.09 -2.62
N GLY A 116 -5.41 3.32 -1.58
CA GLY A 116 -4.64 2.14 -1.22
C GLY A 116 -5.53 0.93 -1.00
N ILE A 117 -4.94 -0.25 -1.18
CA ILE A 117 -5.53 -1.54 -0.84
C ILE A 117 -4.66 -2.26 0.18
N LEU A 118 -5.27 -3.13 0.96
CA LEU A 118 -4.56 -3.94 1.95
C LEU A 118 -4.05 -5.23 1.30
N ASP A 119 -2.77 -5.54 1.52
CA ASP A 119 -2.13 -6.79 1.12
C ASP A 119 -1.32 -7.34 2.30
N GLY A 120 -1.90 -8.29 3.03
CA GLY A 120 -1.32 -8.81 4.26
C GLY A 120 -1.12 -7.72 5.32
N ALA A 121 0.13 -7.48 5.71
CA ALA A 121 0.50 -6.47 6.70
C ALA A 121 0.86 -5.10 6.09
N GLU A 122 0.65 -4.90 4.79
CA GLU A 122 1.06 -3.70 4.06
C GLU A 122 -0.10 -3.08 3.28
N VAL A 123 0.03 -1.79 3.00
CA VAL A 123 -0.82 -1.04 2.08
C VAL A 123 -0.10 -0.86 0.76
N ILE A 124 -0.74 -1.20 -0.35
CA ILE A 124 -0.27 -0.89 -1.70
C ILE A 124 -1.01 0.35 -2.19
N TYR A 125 -0.27 1.39 -2.59
CA TYR A 125 -0.83 2.58 -3.21
C TYR A 125 -1.18 2.28 -4.67
N ILE A 126 -2.46 2.38 -5.06
CA ILE A 126 -2.95 2.07 -6.42
C ILE A 126 -3.41 3.29 -7.21
N ALA A 127 -3.62 4.43 -6.56
CA ALA A 127 -3.83 5.71 -7.24
C ALA A 127 -3.29 6.87 -6.39
N ARG A 128 -2.86 7.95 -7.08
CA ARG A 128 -2.33 9.16 -6.47
C ARG A 128 -2.66 10.38 -7.32
N PHE A 129 -3.10 11.46 -6.66
CA PHE A 129 -3.28 12.78 -7.24
C PHE A 129 -2.54 13.80 -6.36
N ALA A 130 -1.37 14.22 -6.81
CA ALA A 130 -0.51 15.13 -6.06
C ALA A 130 -1.14 16.53 -5.92
N ALA A 131 -0.90 17.18 -4.78
CA ALA A 131 -1.14 18.61 -4.61
C ALA A 131 -0.28 19.42 -5.60
N HIS A 132 -0.70 20.67 -5.89
CA HIS A 132 0.02 21.53 -6.84
C HIS A 132 1.46 21.91 -6.39
N LYS A 133 1.74 21.85 -5.09
CA LYS A 133 3.07 22.07 -4.52
C LYS A 133 3.44 20.83 -3.68
N PRO A 134 4.07 19.83 -4.26
CA PRO A 134 4.53 18.68 -3.51
C PRO A 134 5.68 19.12 -2.58
N VAL A 135 5.52 18.92 -1.27
CA VAL A 135 6.48 19.34 -0.25
C VAL A 135 7.07 18.16 0.53
N SER A 136 6.62 16.93 0.27
CA SER A 136 7.08 15.72 0.99
C SER A 136 7.53 14.61 0.06
N ALA A 137 8.20 13.61 0.63
CA ALA A 137 8.56 12.38 -0.06
C ALA A 137 7.34 11.79 -0.77
N MET A 138 7.46 11.61 -2.08
CA MET A 138 6.33 11.24 -2.92
C MET A 138 6.14 9.73 -2.88
N ILE A 139 5.14 9.25 -2.11
CA ILE A 139 4.72 7.85 -2.19
C ILE A 139 4.19 7.58 -3.60
N ALA A 140 4.86 6.73 -4.35
CA ALA A 140 4.50 6.38 -5.72
C ALA A 140 3.35 5.37 -5.77
N VAL A 141 2.68 5.28 -6.92
CA VAL A 141 1.79 4.14 -7.20
C VAL A 141 2.65 2.86 -7.28
N GLY A 142 2.20 1.79 -6.63
CA GLY A 142 2.96 0.56 -6.44
C GLY A 142 3.73 0.50 -5.10
N ALA A 143 3.98 1.63 -4.45
CA ALA A 143 4.67 1.65 -3.17
C ALA A 143 3.91 0.86 -2.10
N ARG A 144 4.66 0.16 -1.26
CA ARG A 144 4.18 -0.65 -0.14
C ARG A 144 4.62 -0.01 1.18
N VAL A 145 3.67 0.20 2.07
CA VAL A 145 3.92 0.79 3.39
C VAL A 145 3.28 -0.04 4.50
N PRO A 146 3.84 -0.04 5.72
CA PRO A 146 3.30 -0.81 6.84
C PRO A 146 1.87 -0.41 7.21
N ALA A 147 0.94 -1.38 7.23
CA ALA A 147 -0.47 -1.10 7.52
C ALA A 147 -0.70 -0.70 8.99
N HIS A 148 0.10 -1.20 9.95
CA HIS A 148 -0.07 -0.88 11.37
C HIS A 148 0.24 0.57 11.74
N ALA A 149 1.04 1.27 10.91
CA ALA A 149 1.53 2.62 11.21
C ALA A 149 0.86 3.71 10.37
N THR A 150 0.24 3.36 9.23
CA THR A 150 -0.35 4.31 8.29
C THR A 150 -1.85 4.48 8.50
N THR A 151 -2.39 5.66 8.20
CA THR A 151 -3.83 5.95 8.34
C THR A 151 -4.71 5.03 7.49
N MET A 152 -4.34 4.82 6.21
CA MET A 152 -5.07 3.88 5.34
C MET A 152 -4.97 2.44 5.83
N GLY A 153 -3.79 2.01 6.29
CA GLY A 153 -3.60 0.67 6.80
C GLY A 153 -4.42 0.40 8.05
N ARG A 154 -4.36 1.29 9.03
CA ARG A 154 -5.12 1.18 10.28
C ARG A 154 -6.61 1.12 10.03
N ILE A 155 -7.16 2.02 9.18
CA ILE A 155 -8.60 2.03 8.93
C ILE A 155 -9.06 0.77 8.17
N MET A 156 -8.27 0.25 7.23
CA MET A 156 -8.61 -1.01 6.57
C MET A 156 -8.54 -2.20 7.52
N LEU A 157 -7.48 -2.29 8.35
CA LEU A 157 -7.33 -3.33 9.37
C LEU A 157 -8.46 -3.30 10.41
N ALA A 158 -8.93 -2.10 10.79
CA ALA A 158 -10.01 -1.91 11.75
C ALA A 158 -11.32 -2.59 11.31
N PHE A 159 -11.55 -2.75 10.00
CA PHE A 159 -12.73 -3.42 9.44
C PHE A 159 -12.47 -4.86 8.99
N LYS A 160 -11.25 -5.39 9.16
CA LYS A 160 -10.98 -6.81 8.95
C LYS A 160 -11.37 -7.64 10.18
N PRO A 161 -11.69 -8.94 9.99
CA PRO A 161 -11.89 -9.83 11.13
C PRO A 161 -10.65 -9.87 12.05
N PRO A 162 -10.82 -9.99 13.38
CA PRO A 162 -9.67 -10.09 14.31
C PRO A 162 -8.72 -11.25 13.98
N ALA A 163 -9.21 -12.31 13.37
CA ALA A 163 -8.40 -13.43 12.89
C ALA A 163 -7.37 -12.98 11.83
N TYR A 164 -7.78 -12.11 10.89
CA TYR A 164 -6.89 -11.55 9.88
C TYR A 164 -5.72 -10.76 10.52
N VAL A 165 -6.03 -9.91 11.50
CA VAL A 165 -5.00 -9.11 12.19
C VAL A 165 -4.02 -10.02 12.92
N ARG A 166 -4.51 -11.06 13.60
CA ARG A 166 -3.65 -12.04 14.30
C ARG A 166 -2.77 -12.82 13.32
N GLU A 167 -3.32 -13.29 12.22
CA GLU A 167 -2.58 -14.05 11.19
C GLU A 167 -1.40 -13.25 10.62
N HIS A 168 -1.59 -11.96 10.35
CA HIS A 168 -0.58 -11.15 9.67
C HIS A 168 0.39 -10.45 10.60
N PHE A 169 0.06 -10.30 11.91
CA PHE A 169 0.87 -9.52 12.85
C PHE A 169 1.35 -10.32 14.07
N ALA A 170 0.80 -11.51 14.39
CA ALA A 170 1.29 -12.30 15.51
C ALA A 170 2.75 -12.74 15.31
N GLY A 171 3.57 -12.54 16.33
CA GLY A 171 4.98 -12.93 16.30
C GLY A 171 5.87 -12.08 15.39
N ARG A 172 5.35 -11.03 14.77
CA ARG A 172 6.13 -10.09 13.93
C ARG A 172 6.49 -8.84 14.73
N PRO A 173 7.73 -8.35 14.65
CA PRO A 173 8.08 -7.06 15.24
C PRO A 173 7.37 -5.93 14.49
N LEU A 174 6.72 -5.03 15.22
CA LEU A 174 6.12 -3.82 14.66
C LEU A 174 7.15 -2.70 14.70
N THR A 175 7.52 -2.19 13.52
CA THR A 175 8.49 -1.10 13.41
C THR A 175 7.91 0.18 13.97
N LYS A 176 8.67 0.86 14.84
CA LYS A 176 8.31 2.16 15.41
C LYS A 176 8.59 3.27 14.39
N PHE A 177 7.60 4.10 14.12
CA PHE A 177 7.71 5.30 13.28
C PHE A 177 7.56 6.58 14.11
N SER A 178 6.74 6.55 15.16
CA SER A 178 6.53 7.65 16.12
C SER A 178 6.23 7.11 17.51
N GLU A 179 6.04 8.00 18.48
CA GLU A 179 5.61 7.63 19.84
C GLU A 179 4.19 7.01 19.85
N HIS A 180 3.38 7.27 18.82
CA HIS A 180 2.01 6.78 18.71
C HIS A 180 1.90 5.47 17.94
N THR A 181 2.99 4.94 17.40
CA THR A 181 2.98 3.65 16.68
C THR A 181 2.71 2.50 17.64
N PRO A 182 1.68 1.66 17.45
CA PRO A 182 1.48 0.47 18.26
C PRO A 182 2.63 -0.52 18.03
N LEU A 183 3.28 -0.98 19.11
CA LEU A 183 4.45 -1.85 19.04
C LEU A 183 4.15 -3.30 19.41
N THR A 184 2.93 -3.60 19.89
CA THR A 184 2.48 -4.95 20.23
C THR A 184 1.17 -5.25 19.53
N LEU A 185 0.87 -6.52 19.34
CA LEU A 185 -0.41 -6.95 18.74
C LEU A 185 -1.61 -6.44 19.55
N ASP A 186 -1.55 -6.49 20.89
CA ASP A 186 -2.65 -6.05 21.75
C ASP A 186 -2.84 -4.52 21.64
N ALA A 187 -1.76 -3.75 21.60
CA ALA A 187 -1.84 -2.30 21.39
C ALA A 187 -2.41 -1.97 20.00
N LEU A 188 -2.01 -2.73 18.98
CA LEU A 188 -2.58 -2.58 17.63
C LEU A 188 -4.09 -2.87 17.65
N ILE A 189 -4.53 -3.98 18.21
CA ILE A 189 -5.95 -4.33 18.28
C ILE A 189 -6.75 -3.24 19.01
N ALA A 190 -6.27 -2.76 20.14
CA ALA A 190 -6.95 -1.67 20.88
C ALA A 190 -7.07 -0.38 20.04
N THR A 191 -6.02 -0.03 19.30
CA THR A 191 -6.02 1.10 18.37
C THR A 191 -7.04 0.91 17.24
N LEU A 192 -7.09 -0.29 16.65
CA LEU A 192 -8.02 -0.61 15.56
C LEU A 192 -9.48 -0.60 16.02
N ASP A 193 -9.78 -1.02 17.25
CA ASP A 193 -11.13 -0.94 17.83
C ASP A 193 -11.60 0.52 17.99
N GLU A 194 -10.70 1.43 18.33
CA GLU A 194 -11.00 2.86 18.38
C GLU A 194 -11.21 3.45 16.98
N ASP A 195 -10.32 3.12 16.03
CA ASP A 195 -10.42 3.55 14.64
C ASP A 195 -11.74 3.08 14.00
N ARG A 196 -12.15 1.84 14.29
CA ARG A 196 -13.42 1.28 13.84
C ARG A 196 -14.63 2.06 14.37
N ARG A 197 -14.63 2.40 15.67
CA ARG A 197 -15.72 3.19 16.29
C ARG A 197 -15.81 4.59 15.69
N ARG A 198 -14.68 5.19 15.36
CA ARG A 198 -14.60 6.52 14.76
C ARG A 198 -15.00 6.49 13.28
N GLY A 199 -14.70 5.41 12.54
CA GLY A 199 -14.98 5.26 11.13
C GLY A 199 -13.96 5.94 10.20
N TYR A 200 -12.93 6.59 10.75
CA TYR A 200 -11.81 7.21 10.03
C TYR A 200 -10.58 7.31 10.95
N VAL A 201 -9.42 7.57 10.36
CA VAL A 201 -8.16 7.76 11.10
C VAL A 201 -7.58 9.12 10.75
N ILE A 202 -7.27 9.92 11.77
CA ILE A 202 -6.46 11.14 11.66
C ILE A 202 -5.08 10.87 12.28
N SER A 203 -4.07 11.45 11.69
CA SER A 203 -2.68 11.33 12.12
C SER A 203 -1.93 12.62 11.87
N HIS A 204 -1.20 13.07 12.88
CA HIS A 204 -0.25 14.17 12.81
C HIS A 204 1.14 13.61 13.10
N SER A 205 2.02 13.57 12.08
CA SER A 205 3.40 13.06 12.20
C SER A 205 3.56 11.61 12.69
N ASN A 206 2.53 10.76 12.58
CA ASN A 206 2.60 9.41 13.17
C ASN A 206 3.41 8.41 12.33
N PHE A 207 3.40 8.54 11.00
CA PHE A 207 4.17 7.68 10.09
C PHE A 207 5.35 8.44 9.49
N GLU A 208 5.12 9.63 8.98
CA GLU A 208 6.14 10.52 8.41
C GLU A 208 6.10 11.84 9.18
N ALA A 209 7.27 12.25 9.72
CA ALA A 209 7.39 13.48 10.50
C ALA A 209 6.99 14.72 9.67
N GLY A 210 6.18 15.60 10.23
CA GLY A 210 5.70 16.84 9.59
C GLY A 210 4.58 16.62 8.58
N ILE A 211 4.00 15.41 8.48
CA ILE A 211 2.89 15.11 7.58
C ILE A 211 1.61 14.80 8.38
N ALA A 212 0.57 15.57 8.10
CA ALA A 212 -0.79 15.26 8.51
C ALA A 212 -1.48 14.37 7.46
N SER A 213 -2.25 13.38 7.91
CA SER A 213 -2.99 12.47 7.04
C SER A 213 -4.32 12.05 7.66
N ILE A 214 -5.38 12.03 6.86
CA ILE A 214 -6.69 11.48 7.25
C ILE A 214 -7.05 10.39 6.25
N ALA A 215 -7.60 9.27 6.72
CA ALA A 215 -8.05 8.18 5.87
C ALA A 215 -9.45 7.70 6.24
N ALA A 216 -10.21 7.28 5.23
CA ALA A 216 -11.52 6.66 5.36
C ALA A 216 -11.61 5.37 4.53
N PRO A 217 -12.37 4.35 5.00
CA PRO A 217 -12.48 3.06 4.33
C PRO A 217 -13.41 3.13 3.12
N LEU A 218 -13.20 2.23 2.17
CA LEU A 218 -14.09 1.99 1.04
C LEU A 218 -14.69 0.59 1.16
N PHE A 219 -16.01 0.50 1.01
CA PHE A 219 -16.76 -0.73 1.13
C PHE A 219 -17.35 -1.18 -0.21
N ASP A 220 -17.46 -2.48 -0.40
CA ASP A 220 -18.18 -3.09 -1.51
C ASP A 220 -19.67 -3.35 -1.20
N ALA A 221 -20.38 -3.95 -2.16
CA ALA A 221 -21.81 -4.30 -2.02
C ALA A 221 -22.11 -5.29 -0.86
N LYS A 222 -21.10 -5.99 -0.35
CA LYS A 222 -21.24 -6.91 0.80
C LYS A 222 -20.93 -6.23 2.14
N GLY A 223 -20.51 -4.95 2.12
CA GLY A 223 -20.03 -4.23 3.30
C GLY A 223 -18.61 -4.63 3.71
N GLU A 224 -17.86 -5.27 2.82
CA GLU A 224 -16.46 -5.61 3.07
C GLU A 224 -15.53 -4.46 2.67
N VAL A 225 -14.48 -4.22 3.48
CA VAL A 225 -13.48 -3.21 3.14
C VAL A 225 -12.63 -3.68 1.97
N VAL A 226 -12.66 -2.93 0.86
CA VAL A 226 -11.94 -3.21 -0.39
C VAL A 226 -10.76 -2.29 -0.62
N GLY A 227 -10.68 -1.19 0.12
CA GLY A 227 -9.61 -0.20 0.06
C GLY A 227 -9.82 0.92 1.05
N ALA A 228 -8.95 1.93 0.98
CA ALA A 228 -9.11 3.19 1.71
C ALA A 228 -8.60 4.34 0.84
N ILE A 229 -9.21 5.50 1.01
CA ILE A 229 -8.67 6.76 0.49
C ILE A 229 -8.07 7.59 1.61
N ASN A 230 -7.05 8.39 1.29
CA ASN A 230 -6.55 9.38 2.22
C ASN A 230 -6.32 10.73 1.57
N VAL A 231 -6.27 11.73 2.44
CA VAL A 231 -5.73 13.07 2.17
C VAL A 231 -4.46 13.22 2.99
N SER A 232 -3.40 13.75 2.40
CA SER A 232 -2.17 14.07 3.12
C SER A 232 -1.58 15.40 2.70
N THR A 233 -0.97 16.10 3.67
CA THR A 233 -0.36 17.41 3.49
C THR A 233 0.72 17.65 4.55
N PRO A 234 1.74 18.50 4.30
CA PRO A 234 2.59 18.98 5.37
C PRO A 234 1.76 19.70 6.44
N GLU A 235 2.05 19.44 7.71
CA GLU A 235 1.31 20.01 8.86
C GLU A 235 1.32 21.54 8.85
N ASN A 236 2.42 22.15 8.38
CA ASN A 236 2.57 23.60 8.28
C ASN A 236 1.87 24.22 7.07
N ALA A 237 1.26 23.42 6.19
CA ALA A 237 0.59 23.89 4.97
C ALA A 237 -0.90 24.16 5.15
N ILE A 238 -1.49 23.73 6.27
CA ILE A 238 -2.90 23.86 6.58
C ILE A 238 -3.11 24.08 8.08
N ASP A 239 -4.14 24.82 8.41
CA ASP A 239 -4.60 24.95 9.79
C ASP A 239 -5.16 23.62 10.32
N ALA A 240 -4.81 23.24 11.56
CA ALA A 240 -5.18 21.94 12.13
C ALA A 240 -6.70 21.80 12.32
N GLU A 241 -7.41 22.86 12.75
CA GLU A 241 -8.87 22.81 12.93
C GLU A 241 -9.57 22.59 11.60
N ARG A 242 -9.11 23.25 10.52
CA ARG A 242 -9.62 23.05 9.18
C ARG A 242 -9.31 21.64 8.67
N PHE A 243 -8.12 21.11 8.96
CA PHE A 243 -7.73 19.76 8.54
C PHE A 243 -8.58 18.70 9.23
N ASP A 244 -8.72 18.78 10.54
CA ASP A 244 -9.46 17.82 11.34
C ASP A 244 -10.99 17.96 11.20
N GLY A 245 -11.49 19.13 10.76
CA GLY A 245 -12.89 19.43 10.46
C GLY A 245 -13.21 19.28 8.97
N ASP A 246 -13.18 20.39 8.24
CA ASP A 246 -13.66 20.47 6.84
C ASP A 246 -13.04 19.41 5.93
N VAL A 247 -11.71 19.21 6.00
CA VAL A 247 -11.02 18.23 5.14
C VAL A 247 -11.42 16.81 5.50
N CYS A 248 -11.62 16.52 6.79
CA CYS A 248 -12.09 15.21 7.25
C CYS A 248 -13.51 14.92 6.72
N ASP A 249 -14.40 15.89 6.78
CA ASP A 249 -15.78 15.74 6.30
C ASP A 249 -15.84 15.54 4.79
N GLU A 250 -15.05 16.31 4.03
CA GLU A 250 -14.92 16.14 2.57
C GLU A 250 -14.37 14.75 2.19
N LEU A 251 -13.38 14.25 2.92
CA LEU A 251 -12.82 12.91 2.71
C LEU A 251 -13.87 11.83 2.99
N ARG A 252 -14.59 11.93 4.11
CA ARG A 252 -15.63 10.96 4.49
C ARG A 252 -16.77 10.94 3.48
N ALA A 253 -17.21 12.12 3.04
CA ALA A 253 -18.22 12.24 1.98
C ALA A 253 -17.75 11.64 0.65
N ALA A 254 -16.48 11.81 0.29
CA ALA A 254 -15.90 11.18 -0.90
C ALA A 254 -15.84 9.65 -0.75
N ALA A 255 -15.42 9.13 0.40
CA ALA A 255 -15.39 7.69 0.68
C ALA A 255 -16.78 7.06 0.61
N GLN A 256 -17.79 7.73 1.15
CA GLN A 256 -19.17 7.28 1.07
C GLN A 256 -19.66 7.21 -0.40
N ARG A 257 -19.49 8.27 -1.19
CA ARG A 257 -19.87 8.27 -2.63
C ARG A 257 -19.18 7.16 -3.42
N ILE A 258 -17.91 6.89 -3.15
CA ILE A 258 -17.18 5.81 -3.82
C ILE A 258 -17.75 4.45 -3.41
N SER A 259 -18.00 4.23 -2.13
CA SER A 259 -18.58 2.99 -1.60
C SER A 259 -19.99 2.75 -2.16
N GLU A 260 -20.83 3.77 -2.21
CA GLU A 260 -22.19 3.68 -2.82
C GLU A 260 -22.12 3.25 -4.29
N ARG A 261 -21.18 3.80 -5.06
CA ARG A 261 -20.96 3.38 -6.46
C ARG A 261 -20.36 1.98 -6.58
N SER A 262 -19.69 1.49 -5.54
CA SER A 262 -19.26 0.09 -5.42
C SER A 262 -20.39 -0.86 -5.00
N GLY A 263 -21.62 -0.31 -4.85
CA GLY A 263 -22.80 -1.08 -4.46
C GLY A 263 -23.04 -1.17 -2.97
N TYR A 264 -22.21 -0.51 -2.15
CA TYR A 264 -22.44 -0.43 -0.70
C TYR A 264 -23.73 0.33 -0.42
N ARG A 265 -24.55 -0.26 0.44
CA ARG A 265 -25.73 0.40 1.01
C ARG A 265 -25.57 0.36 2.52
N GLU A 266 -25.45 1.52 3.13
CA GLU A 266 -25.52 1.59 4.57
C GLU A 266 -26.85 0.95 5.00
N ALA A 267 -26.79 -0.10 5.82
CA ALA A 267 -28.01 -0.71 6.34
C ALA A 267 -28.71 0.40 7.12
N ALA A 268 -29.92 0.79 6.65
CA ALA A 268 -30.77 1.65 7.42
C ALA A 268 -30.97 0.93 8.77
N PHE A 269 -30.30 1.41 9.82
CA PHE A 269 -30.53 0.94 11.16
C PHE A 269 -32.01 1.19 11.44
N ALA A 270 -32.77 0.10 11.47
CA ALA A 270 -34.13 0.14 11.96
C ALA A 270 -34.09 0.72 13.37
N SER A 271 -34.70 1.88 13.52
CA SER A 271 -34.90 2.64 14.74
C SER A 271 -35.60 1.80 15.80
#